data_5952e39988573af4be61cb62130c4e33
#
_entry.id   5952e39988573af4be61cb62130c4e33
#
_cell.length_a   1.000
_cell.length_b   1.000
_cell.length_c   1.000
_cell.angle_alpha   90.00
_cell.angle_beta   90.00
_cell.angle_gamma   90.00
#
_symmetry.space_group_name_H-M   'P 1'
#
loop_
_entity.id
_entity.type
_entity.pdbx_description
1 polymer ?
#
loop_
_entity_poly.entity_id
_entity_poly.type
_entity_poly.pdbx_seq_one_letter_code
_entity_poly.pdbx_strand_id
1 'polypeptide(L)'
;MSLLKVEDLHTEFKTDQGIVHAVRGVSFELNQGEVLGIVGESGSGKSQTMYTIMGLLSENALPVKGKVTFDGKDISAESFKSKKEYNKMMNEIRGNTVAMIFQDPMTFLNPVLKIGTQLIEPIMNHKKVSKKEAYDMAIKLMKQVGIPSAEKRINQYPFEFSGGMRQRIIIAIALACNPKLIIADEPTTALDVTIQAQVLELINSLKEESDSSIIMITHDLGVVAKLCDRVAIMYGGKIVEIGTDREIFYESKHPYTQGLLSC
;
A
#
# COMPACT_ATOMS: atom_id res chain seq x y z
N MET A 1 14.56 14.13 1.50
CA MET A 1 13.68 14.61 2.58
C MET A 1 12.77 13.46 2.99
N SER A 2 12.62 13.19 4.29
CA SER A 2 11.76 12.07 4.74
C SER A 2 10.30 12.38 4.45
N LEU A 3 9.63 11.55 3.66
CA LEU A 3 8.20 11.65 3.37
C LEU A 3 7.37 11.00 4.45
N LEU A 4 7.78 9.81 4.92
CA LEU A 4 7.16 9.07 6.01
C LEU A 4 8.21 8.72 7.04
N LYS A 5 7.94 9.03 8.30
CA LYS A 5 8.76 8.60 9.44
C LYS A 5 7.88 7.88 10.45
N VAL A 6 8.28 6.68 10.80
CA VAL A 6 7.63 5.82 11.80
C VAL A 6 8.61 5.60 12.94
N GLU A 7 8.19 5.87 14.18
CA GLU A 7 9.03 5.82 15.37
C GLU A 7 8.32 5.00 16.45
N ASP A 8 8.94 3.90 16.83
CA ASP A 8 8.53 2.98 17.92
C ASP A 8 7.04 2.57 17.87
N LEU A 9 6.58 2.17 16.67
CA LEU A 9 5.18 1.82 16.42
C LEU A 9 4.82 0.48 17.05
N HIS A 10 3.74 0.47 17.85
CA HIS A 10 3.18 -0.73 18.48
C HIS A 10 1.71 -0.89 18.13
N THR A 11 1.31 -2.13 17.81
CA THR A 11 -0.09 -2.48 17.54
C THR A 11 -0.41 -3.81 18.18
N GLU A 12 -1.44 -3.82 18.98
CA GLU A 12 -1.92 -4.97 19.75
C GLU A 12 -3.39 -5.22 19.47
N PHE A 13 -3.81 -6.47 19.50
CA PHE A 13 -5.19 -6.87 19.33
C PHE A 13 -5.66 -7.72 20.50
N LYS A 14 -6.86 -7.41 21.00
CA LYS A 14 -7.54 -8.24 21.99
C LYS A 14 -8.25 -9.38 21.28
N THR A 15 -7.93 -10.61 21.67
CA THR A 15 -8.55 -11.84 21.14
C THR A 15 -9.11 -12.67 22.31
N ASP A 16 -9.89 -13.69 22.01
CA ASP A 16 -10.41 -14.64 23.03
C ASP A 16 -9.29 -15.42 23.73
N GLN A 17 -8.13 -15.57 23.08
CA GLN A 17 -6.96 -16.27 23.63
C GLN A 17 -5.95 -15.34 24.34
N GLY A 18 -6.22 -14.04 24.39
CA GLY A 18 -5.34 -13.05 24.99
C GLY A 18 -4.97 -11.89 24.05
N ILE A 19 -3.87 -11.21 24.36
CA ILE A 19 -3.38 -10.07 23.57
C ILE A 19 -2.36 -10.56 22.55
N VAL A 20 -2.58 -10.24 21.29
CA VAL A 20 -1.65 -10.47 20.19
C VAL A 20 -0.87 -9.18 19.89
N HIS A 21 0.44 -9.23 20.02
CA HIS A 21 1.35 -8.11 19.71
C HIS A 21 1.79 -8.20 18.24
N ALA A 22 1.01 -7.61 17.34
CA ALA A 22 1.25 -7.71 15.90
C ALA A 22 2.39 -6.82 15.40
N VAL A 23 2.58 -5.64 16.02
CA VAL A 23 3.67 -4.70 15.74
C VAL A 23 4.33 -4.32 17.07
N ARG A 24 5.66 -4.43 17.13
CA ARG A 24 6.42 -4.43 18.39
C ARG A 24 7.61 -3.48 18.34
N GLY A 25 7.37 -2.17 18.26
CA GLY A 25 8.43 -1.15 18.23
C GLY A 25 9.07 -1.01 16.84
N VAL A 26 8.25 -0.94 15.80
CA VAL A 26 8.71 -0.77 14.43
C VAL A 26 9.09 0.69 14.17
N SER A 27 10.31 0.90 13.66
CA SER A 27 10.81 2.21 13.27
C SER A 27 11.47 2.15 11.90
N PHE A 28 11.11 3.06 11.00
CA PHE A 28 11.73 3.24 9.70
C PHE A 28 11.40 4.62 9.12
N GLU A 29 12.13 4.99 8.08
CA GLU A 29 11.88 6.20 7.30
C GLU A 29 11.82 5.85 5.82
N LEU A 30 10.96 6.56 5.09
CA LEU A 30 10.85 6.53 3.64
C LEU A 30 11.12 7.92 3.10
N ASN A 31 12.05 8.05 2.16
CA ASN A 31 12.33 9.32 1.49
C ASN A 31 11.39 9.55 0.30
N GLN A 32 11.29 10.81 -0.13
CA GLN A 32 10.54 11.13 -1.34
C GLN A 32 11.15 10.45 -2.57
N GLY A 33 10.32 9.84 -3.41
CA GLY A 33 10.73 9.10 -4.62
C GLY A 33 11.38 7.74 -4.35
N GLU A 34 11.54 7.32 -3.08
CA GLU A 34 12.13 6.04 -2.68
C GLU A 34 11.12 4.89 -2.80
N VAL A 35 11.62 3.70 -3.14
CA VAL A 35 10.90 2.42 -2.99
C VAL A 35 11.51 1.64 -1.83
N LEU A 36 10.73 1.45 -0.77
CA LEU A 36 11.08 0.62 0.38
C LEU A 36 10.37 -0.72 0.29
N GLY A 37 11.12 -1.81 0.19
CA GLY A 37 10.61 -3.17 0.33
C GLY A 37 10.43 -3.54 1.80
N ILE A 38 9.29 -4.10 2.19
CA ILE A 38 9.09 -4.72 3.50
C ILE A 38 8.86 -6.21 3.30
N VAL A 39 9.80 -7.01 3.74
CA VAL A 39 9.87 -8.44 3.47
C VAL A 39 9.84 -9.25 4.76
N GLY A 40 9.29 -10.44 4.71
CA GLY A 40 9.21 -11.38 5.83
C GLY A 40 8.11 -12.41 5.62
N GLU A 41 8.08 -13.44 6.45
CA GLU A 41 7.07 -14.49 6.41
C GLU A 41 5.65 -13.98 6.64
N SER A 42 4.65 -14.79 6.26
CA SER A 42 3.25 -14.51 6.59
C SER A 42 3.08 -14.40 8.12
N GLY A 43 2.29 -13.43 8.57
CA GLY A 43 2.11 -13.17 10.01
C GLY A 43 3.25 -12.39 10.69
N SER A 44 4.30 -11.95 9.98
CA SER A 44 5.38 -11.17 10.58
C SER A 44 5.00 -9.72 10.95
N GLY A 45 3.79 -9.25 10.61
CA GLY A 45 3.27 -7.93 10.98
C GLY A 45 3.33 -6.88 9.88
N LYS A 46 3.77 -7.22 8.64
CA LYS A 46 3.95 -6.26 7.52
C LYS A 46 2.69 -5.46 7.21
N SER A 47 1.61 -6.15 6.84
CA SER A 47 0.33 -5.52 6.49
C SER A 47 -0.27 -4.79 7.69
N GLN A 48 -0.14 -5.34 8.91
CA GLN A 48 -0.63 -4.69 10.13
C GLN A 48 0.11 -3.37 10.43
N THR A 49 1.39 -3.29 10.13
CA THR A 49 2.15 -2.03 10.22
C THR A 49 1.56 -0.97 9.30
N MET A 50 1.25 -1.32 8.04
CA MET A 50 0.63 -0.40 7.08
C MET A 50 -0.80 -0.04 7.47
N TYR A 51 -1.61 -1.00 7.90
CA TYR A 51 -2.97 -0.72 8.39
C TYR A 51 -2.96 0.19 9.61
N THR A 52 -1.96 0.06 10.47
CA THR A 52 -1.76 0.97 11.62
C THR A 52 -1.46 2.39 11.15
N ILE A 53 -0.52 2.56 10.23
CA ILE A 53 -0.15 3.87 9.65
C ILE A 53 -1.36 4.50 8.95
N MET A 54 -2.16 3.69 8.25
CA MET A 54 -3.36 4.15 7.54
C MET A 54 -4.59 4.31 8.45
N GLY A 55 -4.51 3.94 9.72
CA GLY A 55 -5.66 3.97 10.64
C GLY A 55 -6.80 3.05 10.20
N LEU A 56 -6.48 1.88 9.63
CA LEU A 56 -7.41 0.88 9.11
C LEU A 56 -7.48 -0.37 9.99
N LEU A 57 -7.26 -0.21 11.28
CA LEU A 57 -7.29 -1.33 12.22
C LEU A 57 -8.73 -1.78 12.50
N SER A 58 -8.87 -3.08 12.79
CA SER A 58 -10.12 -3.70 13.23
C SER A 58 -10.54 -3.19 14.62
N GLU A 59 -11.81 -3.39 14.99
CA GLU A 59 -12.40 -2.87 16.21
C GLU A 59 -11.78 -3.44 17.50
N ASN A 60 -11.18 -4.62 17.43
CA ASN A 60 -10.50 -5.28 18.55
C ASN A 60 -9.05 -4.79 18.76
N ALA A 61 -8.58 -3.82 17.96
CA ALA A 61 -7.29 -3.20 18.17
C ALA A 61 -7.28 -2.38 19.48
N LEU A 62 -6.22 -2.55 20.25
CA LEU A 62 -5.95 -1.70 21.43
C LEU A 62 -5.37 -0.35 20.96
N PRO A 63 -5.30 0.65 21.85
CA PRO A 63 -4.70 1.95 21.51
C PRO A 63 -3.28 1.78 20.96
N VAL A 64 -3.06 2.36 19.79
CA VAL A 64 -1.77 2.35 19.09
C VAL A 64 -0.79 3.26 19.82
N LYS A 65 0.47 2.82 19.96
CA LYS A 65 1.57 3.61 20.52
C LYS A 65 2.63 3.86 19.45
N GLY A 66 3.39 4.94 19.63
CA GLY A 66 4.44 5.35 18.71
C GLY A 66 4.03 6.52 17.84
N LYS A 67 4.98 7.05 17.09
CA LYS A 67 4.79 8.27 16.32
C LYS A 67 4.86 7.99 14.82
N VAL A 68 3.94 8.59 14.06
CA VAL A 68 3.91 8.56 12.60
C VAL A 68 3.86 9.98 12.08
N THR A 69 4.87 10.37 11.32
CA THR A 69 4.94 11.68 10.64
C THR A 69 4.90 11.45 9.13
N PHE A 70 3.95 12.08 8.46
CA PHE A 70 3.79 12.04 7.01
C PHE A 70 3.83 13.45 6.42
N ASP A 71 4.71 13.68 5.44
CA ASP A 71 4.90 14.97 4.77
C ASP A 71 5.07 16.13 5.79
N GLY A 72 5.87 15.89 6.84
CA GLY A 72 6.13 16.83 7.94
C GLY A 72 5.01 17.01 8.96
N LYS A 73 3.88 16.29 8.83
CA LYS A 73 2.73 16.38 9.74
C LYS A 73 2.64 15.14 10.62
N ASP A 74 2.39 15.32 11.90
CA ASP A 74 2.09 14.22 12.81
C ASP A 74 0.67 13.69 12.53
N ILE A 75 0.61 12.40 12.17
CA ILE A 75 -0.64 11.68 11.88
C ILE A 75 -0.90 10.55 12.87
N SER A 76 -0.18 10.54 14.01
CA SER A 76 -0.35 9.55 15.06
C SER A 76 -1.73 9.66 15.72
N ALA A 77 -2.40 8.54 15.96
CA ALA A 77 -3.73 8.54 16.57
C ALA A 77 -3.76 9.22 17.96
N GLU A 78 -2.67 9.09 18.73
CA GLU A 78 -2.52 9.70 20.06
C GLU A 78 -2.43 11.24 20.03
N SER A 79 -2.09 11.84 18.89
CA SER A 79 -1.96 13.29 18.75
C SER A 79 -3.30 14.02 18.62
N PHE A 80 -4.41 13.28 18.53
CA PHE A 80 -5.75 13.82 18.35
C PHE A 80 -6.62 13.69 19.59
N LYS A 81 -7.40 14.73 19.89
CA LYS A 81 -8.29 14.77 21.06
C LYS A 81 -9.43 13.77 20.99
N SER A 82 -9.81 13.32 19.80
CA SER A 82 -10.90 12.38 19.60
C SER A 82 -10.72 11.53 18.34
N LYS A 83 -11.31 10.32 18.34
CA LYS A 83 -11.38 9.44 17.19
C LYS A 83 -12.04 10.10 15.96
N LYS A 84 -13.01 11.02 16.22
CA LYS A 84 -13.70 11.77 15.15
C LYS A 84 -12.75 12.74 14.43
N GLU A 85 -11.92 13.46 15.19
CA GLU A 85 -10.92 14.38 14.65
C GLU A 85 -9.83 13.63 13.87
N TYR A 86 -9.32 12.54 14.44
CA TYR A 86 -8.39 11.65 13.76
C TYR A 86 -8.94 11.11 12.45
N ASN A 87 -10.16 10.55 12.46
CA ASN A 87 -10.78 10.01 11.25
C ASN A 87 -11.01 11.08 10.18
N LYS A 88 -11.37 12.32 10.58
CA LYS A 88 -11.51 13.42 9.64
C LYS A 88 -10.20 13.72 8.92
N MET A 89 -9.10 13.82 9.67
CA MET A 89 -7.77 14.03 9.10
C MET A 89 -7.36 12.87 8.20
N MET A 90 -7.55 11.62 8.65
CA MET A 90 -7.20 10.44 7.86
C MET A 90 -8.02 10.32 6.55
N ASN A 91 -9.28 10.78 6.54
CA ASN A 91 -10.09 10.80 5.33
C ASN A 91 -9.58 11.81 4.28
N GLU A 92 -8.89 12.87 4.71
CA GLU A 92 -8.22 13.82 3.80
C GLU A 92 -6.94 13.23 3.19
N ILE A 93 -6.31 12.27 3.89
CA ILE A 93 -5.05 11.61 3.48
C ILE A 93 -5.34 10.39 2.61
N ARG A 94 -6.26 9.51 3.03
CA ARG A 94 -6.58 8.25 2.35
C ARG A 94 -7.16 8.49 0.96
N GLY A 95 -6.61 7.82 -0.03
CA GLY A 95 -7.03 7.93 -1.43
C GLY A 95 -6.67 9.26 -2.11
N ASN A 96 -6.10 10.22 -1.36
CA ASN A 96 -5.62 11.49 -1.86
C ASN A 96 -4.09 11.53 -1.90
N THR A 97 -3.44 11.70 -0.74
CA THR A 97 -1.99 11.80 -0.66
C THR A 97 -1.31 10.46 -0.36
N VAL A 98 -2.03 9.54 0.26
CA VAL A 98 -1.60 8.15 0.46
C VAL A 98 -2.65 7.21 -0.12
N ALA A 99 -2.23 6.32 -1.00
CA ALA A 99 -3.07 5.27 -1.56
C ALA A 99 -2.57 3.88 -1.16
N MET A 100 -3.46 2.91 -1.11
CA MET A 100 -3.13 1.52 -0.80
C MET A 100 -3.69 0.58 -1.85
N ILE A 101 -2.85 -0.33 -2.33
CA ILE A 101 -3.19 -1.47 -3.18
C ILE A 101 -3.23 -2.68 -2.28
N PHE A 102 -4.40 -3.29 -2.12
CA PHE A 102 -4.62 -4.42 -1.22
C PHE A 102 -4.29 -5.75 -1.89
N GLN A 103 -3.99 -6.75 -1.05
CA GLN A 103 -3.55 -8.09 -1.45
C GLN A 103 -4.54 -8.83 -2.35
N ASP A 104 -5.86 -8.72 -2.07
CA ASP A 104 -6.89 -9.48 -2.80
C ASP A 104 -7.76 -8.59 -3.69
N PRO A 105 -7.56 -8.64 -5.01
CA PRO A 105 -8.36 -7.85 -5.96
C PRO A 105 -9.82 -8.31 -6.04
N MET A 106 -10.14 -9.51 -5.56
CA MET A 106 -11.49 -10.05 -5.65
C MET A 106 -12.43 -9.48 -4.59
N THR A 107 -11.89 -9.11 -3.44
CA THR A 107 -12.65 -8.57 -2.31
C THR A 107 -12.69 -7.04 -2.29
N PHE A 108 -11.74 -6.38 -2.94
CA PHE A 108 -11.64 -4.92 -2.92
C PHE A 108 -12.70 -4.23 -3.80
N LEU A 109 -12.92 -4.75 -5.02
CA LEU A 109 -13.91 -4.16 -5.92
C LEU A 109 -15.32 -4.59 -5.52
N ASN A 110 -16.22 -3.63 -5.32
CA ASN A 110 -17.62 -3.91 -5.04
C ASN A 110 -18.28 -4.55 -6.28
N PRO A 111 -18.74 -5.82 -6.20
CA PRO A 111 -19.21 -6.57 -7.36
C PRO A 111 -20.52 -6.03 -7.96
N VAL A 112 -21.31 -5.28 -7.18
CA VAL A 112 -22.62 -4.73 -7.63
C VAL A 112 -22.52 -3.30 -8.15
N LEU A 113 -21.33 -2.69 -8.13
CA LEU A 113 -21.08 -1.36 -8.69
C LEU A 113 -20.26 -1.45 -9.97
N LYS A 114 -20.58 -0.60 -10.94
CA LYS A 114 -19.78 -0.48 -12.17
C LYS A 114 -18.38 0.01 -11.88
N ILE A 115 -17.42 -0.39 -12.68
CA ILE A 115 -16.02 0.02 -12.57
C ILE A 115 -15.89 1.55 -12.60
N GLY A 116 -16.60 2.22 -13.52
CA GLY A 116 -16.57 3.69 -13.60
C GLY A 116 -17.03 4.38 -12.34
N THR A 117 -18.05 3.86 -11.66
CA THR A 117 -18.53 4.41 -10.38
C THR A 117 -17.42 4.38 -9.34
N GLN A 118 -16.72 3.25 -9.23
CA GLN A 118 -15.66 3.04 -8.24
C GLN A 118 -14.39 3.85 -8.55
N LEU A 119 -14.06 4.07 -9.83
CA LEU A 119 -12.95 4.93 -10.26
C LEU A 119 -13.24 6.42 -10.05
N ILE A 120 -14.48 6.85 -10.28
CA ILE A 120 -14.88 8.26 -10.19
C ILE A 120 -15.01 8.70 -8.73
N GLU A 121 -15.39 7.81 -7.82
CA GLU A 121 -15.66 8.12 -6.42
C GLU A 121 -14.47 8.82 -5.74
N PRO A 122 -13.23 8.30 -5.72
CA PRO A 122 -12.10 8.99 -5.12
C PRO A 122 -11.79 10.33 -5.80
N ILE A 123 -11.98 10.43 -7.12
CA ILE A 123 -11.76 11.68 -7.86
C ILE A 123 -12.76 12.75 -7.37
N MET A 124 -14.04 12.40 -7.28
CA MET A 124 -15.08 13.33 -6.84
C MET A 124 -14.95 13.73 -5.37
N ASN A 125 -14.46 12.82 -4.52
CA ASN A 125 -14.28 13.08 -3.09
C ASN A 125 -13.11 14.02 -2.80
N HIS A 126 -12.06 13.99 -3.62
CA HIS A 126 -10.81 14.70 -3.33
C HIS A 126 -10.47 15.82 -4.33
N LYS A 127 -11.05 15.80 -5.53
CA LYS A 127 -10.81 16.83 -6.55
C LYS A 127 -12.07 17.67 -6.80
N LYS A 128 -11.89 18.97 -6.95
CA LYS A 128 -12.98 19.90 -7.28
C LYS A 128 -13.22 19.90 -8.80
N VAL A 129 -13.77 18.81 -9.33
CA VAL A 129 -14.04 18.61 -10.75
C VAL A 129 -15.51 18.24 -10.97
N SER A 130 -16.03 18.49 -12.16
CA SER A 130 -17.36 18.03 -12.56
C SER A 130 -17.39 16.50 -12.75
N LYS A 131 -18.58 15.91 -12.70
CA LYS A 131 -18.76 14.47 -12.95
C LYS A 131 -18.27 14.05 -14.34
N LYS A 132 -18.41 14.92 -15.35
CA LYS A 132 -17.91 14.68 -16.71
C LYS A 132 -16.38 14.64 -16.72
N GLU A 133 -15.72 15.62 -16.12
CA GLU A 133 -14.25 15.63 -16.01
C GLU A 133 -13.75 14.42 -15.25
N ALA A 134 -14.39 14.04 -14.13
CA ALA A 134 -14.04 12.84 -13.39
C ALA A 134 -14.19 11.56 -14.22
N TYR A 135 -15.21 11.49 -15.08
CA TYR A 135 -15.39 10.38 -16.01
C TYR A 135 -14.29 10.30 -17.06
N ASP A 136 -13.92 11.45 -17.66
CA ASP A 136 -12.84 11.52 -18.65
C ASP A 136 -11.47 11.15 -18.01
N MET A 137 -11.24 11.59 -16.77
CA MET A 137 -10.06 11.19 -15.99
C MET A 137 -10.04 9.69 -15.72
N ALA A 138 -11.17 9.09 -15.35
CA ALA A 138 -11.28 7.65 -15.11
C ALA A 138 -10.97 6.83 -16.38
N ILE A 139 -11.45 7.26 -17.55
CA ILE A 139 -11.11 6.62 -18.85
C ILE A 139 -9.59 6.73 -19.10
N LYS A 140 -8.99 7.91 -18.86
CA LYS A 140 -7.56 8.11 -19.05
C LYS A 140 -6.74 7.17 -18.14
N LEU A 141 -7.12 7.04 -16.85
CA LEU A 141 -6.50 6.10 -15.92
C LEU A 141 -6.62 4.65 -16.38
N MET A 142 -7.81 4.23 -16.84
CA MET A 142 -8.00 2.88 -17.39
C MET A 142 -7.06 2.60 -18.58
N LYS A 143 -6.89 3.57 -19.46
CA LYS A 143 -5.94 3.45 -20.60
C LYS A 143 -4.49 3.37 -20.13
N GLN A 144 -4.11 4.21 -19.16
CA GLN A 144 -2.77 4.25 -18.58
C GLN A 144 -2.38 2.90 -17.96
N VAL A 145 -3.32 2.24 -17.26
CA VAL A 145 -3.08 0.90 -16.71
C VAL A 145 -3.28 -0.23 -17.73
N GLY A 146 -3.47 0.09 -19.01
CA GLY A 146 -3.53 -0.90 -20.10
C GLY A 146 -4.85 -1.67 -20.18
N ILE A 147 -5.98 -1.09 -19.78
CA ILE A 147 -7.30 -1.68 -19.99
C ILE A 147 -7.75 -1.43 -21.43
N PRO A 148 -7.94 -2.47 -22.25
CA PRO A 148 -8.39 -2.31 -23.64
C PRO A 148 -9.84 -1.82 -23.71
N SER A 149 -10.18 -0.97 -24.68
CA SER A 149 -11.53 -0.43 -24.89
C SER A 149 -12.14 0.22 -23.62
N ALA A 150 -11.35 1.05 -22.94
CA ALA A 150 -11.70 1.68 -21.66
C ALA A 150 -13.08 2.37 -21.69
N GLU A 151 -13.44 3.04 -22.80
CA GLU A 151 -14.70 3.76 -22.96
C GLU A 151 -15.95 2.85 -22.89
N LYS A 152 -15.81 1.59 -23.31
CA LYS A 152 -16.88 0.59 -23.19
C LYS A 152 -16.85 -0.07 -21.81
N ARG A 153 -15.66 -0.45 -21.36
CA ARG A 153 -15.46 -1.23 -20.14
C ARG A 153 -15.71 -0.46 -18.85
N ILE A 154 -15.63 0.86 -18.87
CA ILE A 154 -15.94 1.70 -17.71
C ILE A 154 -17.39 1.49 -17.21
N ASN A 155 -18.29 1.04 -18.09
CA ASN A 155 -19.68 0.75 -17.74
C ASN A 155 -19.93 -0.71 -17.33
N GLN A 156 -18.91 -1.54 -17.33
CA GLN A 156 -18.97 -2.95 -16.95
C GLN A 156 -18.81 -3.14 -15.43
N TYR A 157 -19.14 -4.34 -14.97
CA TYR A 157 -19.01 -4.75 -13.56
C TYR A 157 -17.71 -5.54 -13.36
N PRO A 158 -17.20 -5.64 -12.10
CA PRO A 158 -15.96 -6.36 -11.81
C PRO A 158 -15.93 -7.80 -12.31
N PHE A 159 -17.03 -8.53 -12.28
CA PHE A 159 -17.10 -9.93 -12.73
C PHE A 159 -16.87 -10.11 -14.24
N GLU A 160 -16.99 -9.05 -15.03
CA GLU A 160 -16.72 -9.06 -16.48
C GLU A 160 -15.21 -8.85 -16.79
N PHE A 161 -14.37 -8.70 -15.78
CA PHE A 161 -12.92 -8.48 -15.89
C PHE A 161 -12.15 -9.72 -15.42
N SER A 162 -11.04 -10.04 -16.10
CA SER A 162 -10.09 -11.05 -15.62
C SER A 162 -9.40 -10.59 -14.31
N GLY A 163 -8.77 -11.52 -13.58
CA GLY A 163 -8.03 -11.20 -12.36
C GLY A 163 -7.00 -10.10 -12.56
N GLY A 164 -6.16 -10.22 -13.60
CA GLY A 164 -5.16 -9.19 -13.93
C GLY A 164 -5.77 -7.85 -14.35
N MET A 165 -6.92 -7.84 -15.02
CA MET A 165 -7.63 -6.59 -15.31
C MET A 165 -8.21 -5.94 -14.06
N ARG A 166 -8.74 -6.73 -13.12
CA ARG A 166 -9.21 -6.20 -11.82
C ARG A 166 -8.07 -5.59 -11.04
N GLN A 167 -6.91 -6.24 -11.00
CA GLN A 167 -5.72 -5.69 -10.35
C GLN A 167 -5.30 -4.35 -10.96
N ARG A 168 -5.30 -4.24 -12.29
CA ARG A 168 -5.02 -2.97 -12.99
C ARG A 168 -6.05 -1.89 -12.66
N ILE A 169 -7.32 -2.23 -12.49
CA ILE A 169 -8.35 -1.28 -12.05
C ILE A 169 -8.09 -0.80 -10.62
N ILE A 170 -7.69 -1.68 -9.70
CA ILE A 170 -7.33 -1.29 -8.31
C ILE A 170 -6.14 -0.33 -8.33
N ILE A 171 -5.13 -0.60 -9.15
CA ILE A 171 -4.02 0.31 -9.35
C ILE A 171 -4.50 1.67 -9.90
N ALA A 172 -5.40 1.67 -10.88
CA ALA A 172 -5.99 2.91 -11.41
C ALA A 172 -6.75 3.71 -10.34
N ILE A 173 -7.49 3.04 -9.44
CA ILE A 173 -8.17 3.65 -8.30
C ILE A 173 -7.14 4.27 -7.35
N ALA A 174 -6.07 3.55 -7.03
CA ALA A 174 -5.00 4.05 -6.16
C ALA A 174 -4.34 5.32 -6.74
N LEU A 175 -4.19 5.40 -8.06
CA LEU A 175 -3.58 6.53 -8.76
C LEU A 175 -4.53 7.71 -9.02
N ALA A 176 -5.82 7.57 -8.76
CA ALA A 176 -6.85 8.52 -9.16
C ALA A 176 -6.59 9.97 -8.68
N CYS A 177 -5.91 10.12 -7.55
CA CYS A 177 -5.59 11.42 -6.96
C CYS A 177 -4.11 11.82 -7.05
N ASN A 178 -3.26 11.07 -7.75
CA ASN A 178 -1.81 11.27 -7.82
C ASN A 178 -1.17 11.30 -6.42
N PRO A 179 -1.20 10.19 -5.68
CA PRO A 179 -0.73 10.13 -4.31
C PRO A 179 0.79 10.35 -4.22
N LYS A 180 1.25 10.94 -3.11
CA LYS A 180 2.69 11.05 -2.79
C LYS A 180 3.28 9.72 -2.34
N LEU A 181 2.45 8.86 -1.73
CA LEU A 181 2.82 7.54 -1.24
C LEU A 181 1.84 6.48 -1.73
N ILE A 182 2.36 5.40 -2.29
CA ILE A 182 1.63 4.20 -2.64
C ILE A 182 2.11 3.07 -1.74
N ILE A 183 1.19 2.44 -1.01
CA ILE A 183 1.45 1.22 -0.24
C ILE A 183 0.91 0.06 -1.07
N ALA A 184 1.78 -0.82 -1.55
CA ALA A 184 1.41 -2.00 -2.31
C ALA A 184 1.57 -3.24 -1.42
N ASP A 185 0.46 -3.75 -0.89
CA ASP A 185 0.42 -4.91 0.00
C ASP A 185 0.21 -6.18 -0.83
N GLU A 186 1.28 -6.90 -1.09
CA GLU A 186 1.32 -8.11 -1.93
C GLU A 186 0.54 -7.97 -3.25
N PRO A 187 0.86 -6.97 -4.08
CA PRO A 187 0.01 -6.55 -5.20
C PRO A 187 -0.10 -7.58 -6.33
N THR A 188 0.68 -8.65 -6.27
CA THR A 188 0.74 -9.69 -7.29
C THR A 188 0.37 -11.09 -6.78
N THR A 189 0.09 -11.25 -5.50
CA THR A 189 -0.39 -12.50 -4.92
C THR A 189 -1.71 -12.90 -5.61
N ALA A 190 -1.87 -14.16 -5.96
CA ALA A 190 -2.99 -14.73 -6.72
C ALA A 190 -3.05 -14.38 -8.23
N LEU A 191 -1.96 -13.85 -8.80
CA LEU A 191 -1.82 -13.66 -10.24
C LEU A 191 -0.85 -14.69 -10.84
N ASP A 192 -1.05 -15.06 -12.10
CA ASP A 192 -0.06 -15.85 -12.82
C ASP A 192 1.23 -15.05 -13.07
N VAL A 193 2.36 -15.75 -13.26
CA VAL A 193 3.71 -15.16 -13.36
C VAL A 193 3.79 -14.07 -14.45
N THR A 194 3.08 -14.27 -15.57
CA THR A 194 3.11 -13.32 -16.68
C THR A 194 2.40 -12.02 -16.32
N ILE A 195 1.23 -12.11 -15.70
CA ILE A 195 0.46 -10.95 -15.24
C ILE A 195 1.17 -10.27 -14.06
N GLN A 196 1.79 -11.04 -13.17
CA GLN A 196 2.63 -10.51 -12.09
C GLN A 196 3.70 -9.58 -12.62
N ALA A 197 4.50 -10.04 -13.61
CA ALA A 197 5.54 -9.22 -14.23
C ALA A 197 4.98 -7.92 -14.83
N GLN A 198 3.84 -7.98 -15.52
CA GLN A 198 3.20 -6.82 -16.12
C GLN A 198 2.67 -5.82 -15.08
N VAL A 199 2.17 -6.29 -13.93
CA VAL A 199 1.69 -5.44 -12.84
C VAL A 199 2.87 -4.74 -12.16
N LEU A 200 3.99 -5.42 -11.95
CA LEU A 200 5.20 -4.84 -11.37
C LEU A 200 5.83 -3.80 -12.29
N GLU A 201 5.89 -4.07 -13.60
CA GLU A 201 6.34 -3.12 -14.61
C GLU A 201 5.44 -1.87 -14.63
N LEU A 202 4.13 -2.05 -14.53
CA LEU A 202 3.18 -0.94 -14.41
C LEU A 202 3.45 -0.10 -13.15
N ILE A 203 3.63 -0.72 -12.00
CA ILE A 203 3.94 -0.01 -10.74
C ILE A 203 5.26 0.78 -10.87
N ASN A 204 6.27 0.20 -11.50
CA ASN A 204 7.54 0.88 -11.73
C ASN A 204 7.41 2.08 -12.70
N SER A 205 6.72 1.92 -13.81
CA SER A 205 6.49 3.02 -14.76
C SER A 205 5.74 4.19 -14.12
N LEU A 206 4.78 3.87 -13.24
CA LEU A 206 4.01 4.88 -12.52
C LEU A 206 4.84 5.64 -11.48
N LYS A 207 5.85 4.99 -10.86
CA LYS A 207 6.85 5.66 -10.01
C LYS A 207 7.59 6.74 -10.80
N GLU A 208 8.07 6.39 -11.99
CA GLU A 208 8.84 7.31 -12.83
C GLU A 208 8.00 8.50 -13.34
N GLU A 209 6.70 8.27 -13.63
CA GLU A 209 5.81 9.33 -14.14
C GLU A 209 5.26 10.25 -13.05
N SER A 210 5.10 9.78 -11.81
CA SER A 210 4.33 10.50 -10.77
C SER A 210 5.16 11.04 -9.60
N ASP A 211 6.47 10.76 -9.56
CA ASP A 211 7.35 11.13 -8.42
C ASP A 211 6.87 10.57 -7.06
N SER A 212 6.03 9.52 -7.11
CA SER A 212 5.47 8.88 -5.93
C SER A 212 6.50 7.99 -5.24
N SER A 213 6.49 8.00 -3.92
CA SER A 213 7.24 7.02 -3.13
C SER A 213 6.41 5.74 -2.98
N ILE A 214 7.05 4.58 -2.85
CA ILE A 214 6.36 3.30 -2.77
C ILE A 214 6.84 2.51 -1.55
N ILE A 215 5.90 1.95 -0.78
CA ILE A 215 6.18 0.85 0.13
C ILE A 215 5.65 -0.41 -0.51
N MET A 216 6.57 -1.35 -0.82
CA MET A 216 6.24 -2.64 -1.43
C MET A 216 6.31 -3.74 -0.37
N ILE A 217 5.17 -4.31 0.00
CA ILE A 217 5.12 -5.49 0.86
C ILE A 217 5.06 -6.71 -0.03
N THR A 218 5.99 -7.63 0.16
CA THR A 218 6.05 -8.88 -0.59
C THR A 218 6.88 -9.92 0.16
N HIS A 219 6.65 -11.18 -0.16
CA HIS A 219 7.53 -12.28 0.22
C HIS A 219 8.45 -12.71 -0.93
N ASP A 220 8.30 -12.10 -2.11
CA ASP A 220 9.11 -12.39 -3.30
C ASP A 220 10.36 -11.50 -3.34
N LEU A 221 11.50 -12.09 -3.00
CA LEU A 221 12.80 -11.42 -3.01
C LEU A 221 13.25 -11.01 -4.41
N GLY A 222 12.79 -11.69 -5.46
CA GLY A 222 13.10 -11.33 -6.85
C GLY A 222 12.42 -10.01 -7.26
N VAL A 223 11.24 -9.74 -6.74
CA VAL A 223 10.54 -8.45 -6.91
C VAL A 223 11.31 -7.34 -6.20
N VAL A 224 11.71 -7.60 -4.96
CA VAL A 224 12.45 -6.64 -4.13
C VAL A 224 13.76 -6.24 -4.77
N ALA A 225 14.54 -7.21 -5.23
CA ALA A 225 15.83 -6.98 -5.88
C ALA A 225 15.76 -6.15 -7.17
N LYS A 226 14.60 -6.12 -7.82
CA LYS A 226 14.40 -5.36 -9.07
C LYS A 226 13.85 -3.96 -8.87
N LEU A 227 13.08 -3.73 -7.82
CA LEU A 227 12.27 -2.52 -7.68
C LEU A 227 12.62 -1.66 -6.47
N CYS A 228 13.20 -2.25 -5.40
CA CYS A 228 13.38 -1.56 -4.14
C CYS A 228 14.75 -0.92 -4.03
N ASP A 229 14.80 0.33 -3.58
CA ASP A 229 16.03 1.04 -3.28
C ASP A 229 16.61 0.61 -1.92
N ARG A 230 15.71 0.32 -0.96
CA ARG A 230 16.03 -0.20 0.38
C ARG A 230 15.05 -1.30 0.77
N VAL A 231 15.47 -2.13 1.69
CA VAL A 231 14.72 -3.28 2.17
C VAL A 231 14.71 -3.32 3.69
N ALA A 232 13.54 -3.49 4.28
CA ALA A 232 13.33 -3.77 5.69
C ALA A 232 12.86 -5.22 5.86
N ILE A 233 13.62 -6.00 6.61
CA ILE A 233 13.29 -7.40 6.93
C ILE A 233 12.49 -7.44 8.23
N MET A 234 11.30 -8.03 8.18
CA MET A 234 10.37 -8.05 9.28
C MET A 234 10.15 -9.47 9.80
N TYR A 235 10.32 -9.66 11.11
CA TYR A 235 10.12 -10.94 11.80
C TYR A 235 9.46 -10.72 13.15
N GLY A 236 8.39 -11.47 13.46
CA GLY A 236 7.71 -11.45 14.76
C GLY A 236 7.27 -10.07 15.23
N GLY A 237 6.79 -9.21 14.32
CA GLY A 237 6.34 -7.85 14.62
C GLY A 237 7.45 -6.81 14.75
N LYS A 238 8.70 -7.13 14.40
CA LYS A 238 9.85 -6.21 14.47
C LYS A 238 10.57 -6.12 13.14
N ILE A 239 11.17 -4.98 12.84
CA ILE A 239 12.20 -4.88 11.82
C ILE A 239 13.49 -5.39 12.45
N VAL A 240 14.04 -6.47 11.88
CA VAL A 240 15.27 -7.11 12.38
C VAL A 240 16.51 -6.66 11.61
N GLU A 241 16.31 -6.21 10.37
CA GLU A 241 17.37 -5.65 9.53
C GLU A 241 16.78 -4.66 8.53
N ILE A 242 17.50 -3.58 8.23
CA ILE A 242 17.15 -2.61 7.20
C ILE A 242 18.43 -2.10 6.54
N GLY A 243 18.44 -2.02 5.24
CA GLY A 243 19.57 -1.56 4.45
C GLY A 243 19.20 -1.33 3.00
N THR A 244 20.18 -0.96 2.18
CA THR A 244 20.03 -0.96 0.73
C THR A 244 19.80 -2.38 0.21
N ASP A 245 19.26 -2.52 -0.99
CA ASP A 245 19.12 -3.80 -1.67
C ASP A 245 20.45 -4.59 -1.62
N ARG A 246 21.57 -3.95 -1.99
CA ARG A 246 22.89 -4.56 -1.99
C ARG A 246 23.33 -5.05 -0.60
N GLU A 247 23.15 -4.23 0.45
CA GLU A 247 23.51 -4.63 1.83
C GLU A 247 22.70 -5.85 2.28
N ILE A 248 21.40 -5.88 1.99
CA ILE A 248 20.52 -6.99 2.39
C ILE A 248 20.86 -8.25 1.60
N PHE A 249 21.04 -8.18 0.26
CA PHE A 249 21.22 -9.38 -0.57
C PHE A 249 22.65 -9.97 -0.48
N TYR A 250 23.68 -9.14 -0.25
CA TYR A 250 25.08 -9.59 -0.30
C TYR A 250 25.84 -9.45 1.02
N GLU A 251 25.36 -8.61 1.94
CA GLU A 251 26.07 -8.28 3.18
C GLU A 251 25.19 -8.40 4.43
N SER A 252 24.09 -9.20 4.35
CA SER A 252 23.14 -9.38 5.44
C SER A 252 23.80 -9.89 6.72
N LYS A 253 23.43 -9.31 7.86
CA LYS A 253 24.02 -9.57 9.17
C LYS A 253 23.12 -10.39 10.08
N HIS A 254 21.81 -10.24 9.94
CA HIS A 254 20.88 -10.95 10.81
C HIS A 254 20.67 -12.39 10.35
N PRO A 255 20.75 -13.41 11.23
CA PRO A 255 20.60 -14.82 10.85
C PRO A 255 19.30 -15.15 10.14
N TYR A 256 18.20 -14.49 10.52
CA TYR A 256 16.91 -14.66 9.84
C TYR A 256 16.95 -14.16 8.39
N THR A 257 17.61 -13.03 8.12
CA THR A 257 17.78 -12.50 6.76
C THR A 257 18.58 -13.48 5.91
N GLN A 258 19.69 -14.02 6.44
CA GLN A 258 20.52 -15.02 5.76
C GLN A 258 19.71 -16.29 5.47
N GLY A 259 18.91 -16.77 6.42
CA GLY A 259 18.02 -17.90 6.22
C GLY A 259 16.97 -17.64 5.13
N LEU A 260 16.36 -16.46 5.14
CA LEU A 260 15.34 -16.06 4.16
C LEU A 260 15.91 -15.98 2.73
N LEU A 261 17.17 -15.55 2.58
CA LEU A 261 17.86 -15.47 1.28
C LEU A 261 18.35 -16.83 0.76
N SER A 262 18.42 -17.84 1.63
CA SER A 262 18.92 -19.18 1.31
C SER A 262 17.80 -20.15 0.89
N CYS A 263 16.52 -19.75 1.02
CA CYS A 263 15.35 -20.52 0.60
C CYS A 263 14.96 -20.20 -0.83
#